data_c664b32ac33dd6503caecc142733f631
#
_entry.id   c664b32ac33dd6503caecc142733f631
#
_cell.length_a   1.000
_cell.length_b   1.000
_cell.length_c   1.000
_cell.angle_alpha   90.00
_cell.angle_beta   90.00
_cell.angle_gamma   90.00
#
_symmetry.space_group_name_H-M   'P 1'
#
loop_
_entity.id
_entity.type
_entity.pdbx_description
1 polymer ?
#
loop_
_entity_poly.entity_id
_entity_poly.type
_entity_poly.pdbx_seq_one_letter_code
_entity_poly.pdbx_strand_id
1 'polypeptide(L)'
;EWDGEFSLSGGALRNWQVSADWRLAAGCSGEVSGGFTYNTRGSNNPAQGRLGLSLQASALSVYGFKLLGKAVKWTVQADLQLAGLQFSPEYGQSYYEIFELGHTSGIVHFTQPANCPTGRLLTTLSLPLRRAELHIGYLADVRQSKLGGLKRHAWRNCLTLGYSYRLQRVGR
;
A
#
# COMPACT_ATOMS: atom_id res chain seq x y z
N GLU A 1 -12.83 10.38 15.72
CA GLU A 1 -12.72 9.24 14.81
C GLU A 1 -11.31 8.70 14.82
N TRP A 2 -11.17 7.37 14.92
CA TRP A 2 -9.89 6.66 14.85
C TRP A 2 -9.95 5.73 13.65
N ASP A 3 -8.93 5.76 12.80
CA ASP A 3 -8.77 4.85 11.66
C ASP A 3 -7.42 4.16 11.74
N GLY A 4 -7.43 2.84 11.73
CA GLY A 4 -6.25 2.00 11.70
C GLY A 4 -6.29 1.05 10.51
N GLU A 5 -5.14 0.83 9.87
CA GLU A 5 -5.02 -0.10 8.74
C GLU A 5 -3.64 -0.72 8.68
N PHE A 6 -3.58 -2.00 8.36
CA PHE A 6 -2.37 -2.70 8.00
C PHE A 6 -2.52 -3.33 6.63
N SER A 7 -1.43 -3.52 5.92
CA SER A 7 -1.41 -4.26 4.66
C SER A 7 -0.12 -5.03 4.49
N LEU A 8 -0.23 -6.18 3.81
CA LEU A 8 0.90 -6.99 3.38
C LEU A 8 0.77 -7.20 1.88
N SER A 9 1.81 -6.86 1.13
CA SER A 9 1.85 -7.03 -0.31
C SER A 9 3.08 -7.84 -0.74
N GLY A 10 2.90 -8.64 -1.80
CA GLY A 10 3.97 -9.41 -2.42
C GLY A 10 3.68 -9.66 -3.89
N GLY A 11 4.72 -9.74 -4.72
CA GLY A 11 4.52 -9.86 -6.15
C GLY A 11 5.78 -10.23 -6.91
N ALA A 12 5.65 -10.29 -8.23
CA ALA A 12 6.73 -10.55 -9.16
C ALA A 12 6.84 -9.42 -10.18
N LEU A 13 8.05 -8.92 -10.36
CA LEU A 13 8.38 -7.86 -11.31
C LEU A 13 9.42 -8.38 -12.32
N ARG A 14 9.17 -8.14 -13.60
CA ARG A 14 10.17 -8.33 -14.65
C ARG A 14 11.03 -7.08 -14.72
N ASN A 15 12.36 -7.29 -14.76
CA ASN A 15 13.34 -6.22 -14.81
C ASN A 15 13.85 -5.99 -16.23
N TRP A 16 14.09 -4.73 -16.58
CA TRP A 16 14.73 -4.30 -17.82
C TRP A 16 15.85 -3.30 -17.50
N GLN A 17 17.03 -3.55 -18.01
CA GLN A 17 18.12 -2.59 -17.97
C GLN A 17 17.97 -1.64 -19.17
N VAL A 18 17.63 -0.37 -18.90
CA VAL A 18 17.43 0.65 -19.94
C VAL A 18 18.75 1.30 -20.32
N SER A 19 19.60 1.58 -19.33
CA SER A 19 20.95 2.08 -19.51
C SER A 19 21.86 1.57 -18.40
N ALA A 20 23.15 1.95 -18.42
CA ALA A 20 24.08 1.59 -17.35
C ALA A 20 23.60 2.02 -15.96
N ASP A 21 22.93 3.14 -15.89
CA ASP A 21 22.51 3.76 -14.63
C ASP A 21 20.98 3.67 -14.39
N TRP A 22 20.22 3.13 -15.33
CA TRP A 22 18.76 3.11 -15.23
C TRP A 22 18.16 1.71 -15.41
N ARG A 23 17.43 1.25 -14.41
CA ARG A 23 16.68 -0.01 -14.40
C ARG A 23 15.20 0.27 -14.18
N LEU A 24 14.36 -0.37 -14.97
CA LEU A 24 12.93 -0.41 -14.81
C LEU A 24 12.49 -1.83 -14.44
N ALA A 25 11.41 -1.92 -13.68
CA ALA A 25 10.71 -3.18 -13.47
C ALA A 25 9.21 -2.92 -13.45
N ALA A 26 8.44 -3.87 -13.96
CA ALA A 26 6.98 -3.83 -13.89
C ALA A 26 6.43 -5.25 -13.77
N GLY A 27 5.25 -5.36 -13.19
CA GLY A 27 4.58 -6.63 -12.98
C GLY A 27 3.32 -6.49 -12.15
N CYS A 28 3.00 -7.56 -11.42
CA CYS A 28 1.82 -7.61 -10.58
C CYS A 28 2.19 -7.97 -9.14
N SER A 29 1.43 -7.45 -8.21
CA SER A 29 1.47 -7.82 -6.79
C SER A 29 0.08 -8.09 -6.26
N GLY A 30 -0.02 -8.98 -5.27
CA GLY A 30 -1.20 -9.16 -4.45
C GLY A 30 -1.05 -8.37 -3.14
N GLU A 31 -2.13 -7.81 -2.63
CA GLU A 31 -2.17 -7.19 -1.32
C GLU A 31 -3.32 -7.77 -0.51
N VAL A 32 -3.03 -8.13 0.74
CA VAL A 32 -4.02 -8.38 1.78
C VAL A 32 -4.01 -7.20 2.72
N SER A 33 -5.17 -6.63 3.00
CA SER A 33 -5.31 -5.49 3.90
C SER A 33 -6.38 -5.75 4.96
N GLY A 34 -6.19 -5.17 6.13
CA GLY A 34 -7.16 -5.17 7.21
C GLY A 34 -7.18 -3.82 7.89
N GLY A 35 -8.35 -3.36 8.29
CA GLY A 35 -8.47 -2.07 8.94
C GLY A 35 -9.75 -1.94 9.74
N PHE A 36 -9.80 -0.90 10.55
CA PHE A 36 -10.99 -0.54 11.30
C PHE A 36 -11.14 0.98 11.35
N THR A 37 -12.37 1.42 11.43
CA THR A 37 -12.71 2.80 11.77
C THR A 37 -13.56 2.78 13.04
N TYR A 38 -13.18 3.58 14.02
CA TYR A 38 -13.95 3.77 15.25
C TYR A 38 -14.45 5.20 15.34
N ASN A 39 -15.77 5.37 15.36
CA ASN A 39 -16.42 6.68 15.42
C ASN A 39 -17.44 6.72 16.54
N THR A 40 -17.16 7.44 17.62
CA THR A 40 -18.03 7.59 18.79
C THR A 40 -19.35 8.31 18.49
N ARG A 41 -19.48 8.96 17.33
CA ARG A 41 -20.71 9.62 16.89
C ARG A 41 -21.67 8.67 16.17
N GLY A 42 -21.21 7.47 15.79
CA GLY A 42 -22.04 6.43 15.20
C GLY A 42 -22.80 5.66 16.29
N SER A 43 -24.10 5.94 16.47
CA SER A 43 -24.88 5.40 17.60
C SER A 43 -25.07 3.87 17.56
N ASN A 44 -25.22 3.27 16.38
CA ASN A 44 -25.52 1.83 16.25
C ASN A 44 -24.31 0.96 15.92
N ASN A 45 -23.26 1.50 15.33
CA ASN A 45 -22.10 0.73 14.89
C ASN A 45 -20.83 1.60 14.98
N PRO A 46 -20.31 1.83 16.20
CA PRO A 46 -19.17 2.71 16.40
C PRO A 46 -17.87 2.16 15.78
N ALA A 47 -17.79 0.83 15.62
CA ALA A 47 -16.62 0.16 15.05
C ALA A 47 -16.96 -0.50 13.71
N GLN A 48 -16.21 -0.17 12.67
CA GLN A 48 -16.34 -0.77 11.34
C GLN A 48 -15.04 -1.44 10.94
N GLY A 49 -15.07 -2.76 10.77
CA GLY A 49 -13.95 -3.56 10.28
C GLY A 49 -13.95 -3.65 8.75
N ARG A 50 -12.78 -3.72 8.18
CA ARG A 50 -12.56 -3.91 6.75
C ARG A 50 -11.50 -4.97 6.53
N LEU A 51 -11.74 -5.86 5.58
CA LEU A 51 -10.74 -6.80 5.08
C LEU A 51 -10.73 -6.71 3.56
N GLY A 52 -9.55 -6.75 2.97
CA GLY A 52 -9.38 -6.61 1.53
C GLY A 52 -8.35 -7.58 0.97
N LEU A 53 -8.63 -8.05 -0.23
CA LEU A 53 -7.70 -8.78 -1.08
C LEU A 53 -7.69 -8.10 -2.43
N SER A 54 -6.52 -7.69 -2.92
CA SER A 54 -6.43 -6.98 -4.19
C SER A 54 -5.26 -7.44 -5.04
N LEU A 55 -5.44 -7.34 -6.35
CA LEU A 55 -4.42 -7.44 -7.37
C LEU A 55 -4.02 -6.03 -7.80
N GLN A 56 -2.73 -5.78 -7.86
CA GLN A 56 -2.16 -4.47 -8.20
C GLN A 56 -1.22 -4.59 -9.40
N ALA A 57 -1.22 -3.57 -10.27
CA ALA A 57 -0.12 -3.32 -11.17
C ALA A 57 0.99 -2.60 -10.40
N SER A 58 2.20 -3.09 -10.52
CA SER A 58 3.36 -2.56 -9.82
C SER A 58 4.45 -2.17 -10.80
N ALA A 59 5.03 -1.00 -10.63
CA ALA A 59 6.16 -0.50 -11.42
C ALA A 59 7.25 0.03 -10.49
N LEU A 60 8.50 -0.22 -10.86
CA LEU A 60 9.68 0.22 -10.12
C LEU A 60 10.69 0.83 -11.10
N SER A 61 11.18 2.02 -10.79
CA SER A 61 12.27 2.69 -11.49
C SER A 61 13.43 2.92 -10.52
N VAL A 62 14.63 2.53 -10.90
CA VAL A 62 15.85 2.76 -10.13
C VAL A 62 16.85 3.48 -11.03
N TYR A 63 17.16 4.71 -10.69
CA TYR A 63 18.10 5.55 -11.41
C TYR A 63 19.32 5.89 -10.53
N GLY A 64 20.50 5.56 -11.03
CA GLY A 64 21.78 5.87 -10.38
C GLY A 64 22.37 7.17 -10.95
N PHE A 65 22.88 8.03 -10.10
CA PHE A 65 23.58 9.24 -10.50
C PHE A 65 24.63 9.64 -9.48
N LYS A 66 25.52 10.56 -9.84
CA LYS A 66 26.53 11.10 -8.92
C LYS A 66 26.05 12.42 -8.34
N LEU A 67 26.03 12.54 -7.03
CA LEU A 67 25.77 13.75 -6.27
C LEU A 67 26.93 14.02 -5.30
N LEU A 68 27.57 15.16 -5.42
CA LEU A 68 28.74 15.55 -4.59
C LEU A 68 29.82 14.45 -4.57
N GLY A 69 30.09 13.82 -5.72
CA GLY A 69 31.08 12.75 -5.87
C GLY A 69 30.66 11.37 -5.33
N LYS A 70 29.47 11.23 -4.74
CA LYS A 70 28.92 9.96 -4.24
C LYS A 70 27.91 9.38 -5.23
N ALA A 71 27.91 8.05 -5.40
CA ALA A 71 26.94 7.35 -6.20
C ALA A 71 25.61 7.25 -5.44
N VAL A 72 24.62 7.98 -5.86
CA VAL A 72 23.27 8.06 -5.26
C VAL A 72 22.30 7.25 -6.11
N LYS A 73 21.30 6.61 -5.50
CA LYS A 73 20.22 5.93 -6.20
C LYS A 73 18.89 6.61 -5.88
N TRP A 74 18.14 6.90 -6.92
CA TRP A 74 16.77 7.32 -6.80
C TRP A 74 15.84 6.21 -7.23
N THR A 75 15.00 5.77 -6.31
CA THR A 75 14.03 4.69 -6.53
C THR A 75 12.62 5.26 -6.47
N VAL A 76 11.81 4.95 -7.47
CA VAL A 76 10.39 5.27 -7.50
C VAL A 76 9.62 3.98 -7.70
N GLN A 77 8.72 3.68 -6.78
CA GLN A 77 7.79 2.55 -6.87
C GLN A 77 6.36 3.09 -6.91
N ALA A 78 5.58 2.57 -7.85
CA ALA A 78 4.16 2.88 -7.97
C ALA A 78 3.36 1.56 -8.00
N ASP A 79 2.32 1.49 -7.18
CA ASP A 79 1.38 0.38 -7.14
C ASP A 79 -0.03 0.93 -7.35
N LEU A 80 -0.80 0.31 -8.25
CA LEU A 80 -2.16 0.71 -8.59
C LEU A 80 -3.08 -0.50 -8.55
N GLN A 81 -4.14 -0.43 -7.77
CA GLN A 81 -5.13 -1.51 -7.69
C GLN A 81 -5.86 -1.68 -9.02
N LEU A 82 -5.91 -2.92 -9.50
CA LEU A 82 -6.63 -3.31 -10.72
C LEU A 82 -7.99 -3.93 -10.40
N ALA A 83 -8.00 -4.88 -9.47
CA ALA A 83 -9.19 -5.61 -9.06
C ALA A 83 -9.01 -6.13 -7.64
N GLY A 84 -10.11 -6.43 -6.95
CA GLY A 84 -10.04 -7.02 -5.62
C GLY A 84 -11.41 -7.39 -5.07
N LEU A 85 -11.37 -7.88 -3.86
CA LEU A 85 -12.55 -8.14 -3.02
C LEU A 85 -12.36 -7.41 -1.70
N GLN A 86 -13.40 -6.76 -1.23
CA GLN A 86 -13.38 -6.07 0.07
C GLN A 86 -14.62 -6.47 0.88
N PHE A 87 -14.38 -6.96 2.08
CA PHE A 87 -15.39 -7.06 3.11
C PHE A 87 -15.66 -5.65 3.68
N SER A 88 -16.89 -5.21 3.58
CA SER A 88 -17.37 -3.94 4.14
C SER A 88 -18.87 -4.07 4.36
N PRO A 89 -19.34 -4.13 5.61
CA PRO A 89 -20.77 -4.10 5.90
C PRO A 89 -21.45 -2.91 5.24
N GLU A 90 -22.72 -3.05 4.90
CA GLU A 90 -23.52 -1.94 4.38
C GLU A 90 -23.82 -0.90 5.46
N TYR A 91 -24.24 0.28 5.03
CA TYR A 91 -24.66 1.33 5.96
C TYR A 91 -25.83 0.85 6.81
N GLY A 92 -25.68 0.92 8.14
CA GLY A 92 -26.69 0.49 9.11
C GLY A 92 -26.71 -1.00 9.43
N GLN A 93 -25.94 -1.84 8.74
CA GLN A 93 -25.83 -3.26 9.01
C GLN A 93 -24.90 -3.51 10.22
N SER A 94 -25.43 -4.18 11.23
CA SER A 94 -24.66 -4.51 12.43
C SER A 94 -23.91 -5.84 12.30
N TYR A 95 -22.81 -6.00 13.05
CA TYR A 95 -22.10 -7.29 13.11
C TYR A 95 -22.96 -8.41 13.69
N TYR A 96 -23.91 -8.09 14.58
CA TYR A 96 -24.87 -9.07 15.11
C TYR A 96 -25.75 -9.63 13.98
N GLU A 97 -26.26 -8.76 13.11
CA GLU A 97 -27.06 -9.20 11.95
C GLU A 97 -26.27 -10.08 11.01
N ILE A 98 -24.97 -9.78 10.79
CA ILE A 98 -24.10 -10.56 9.91
C ILE A 98 -23.77 -11.91 10.52
N PHE A 99 -23.28 -11.95 11.76
CA PHE A 99 -22.67 -13.15 12.33
C PHE A 99 -23.65 -14.02 13.11
N GLU A 100 -24.68 -13.45 13.73
CA GLU A 100 -25.68 -14.18 14.51
C GLU A 100 -26.95 -14.49 13.72
N LEU A 101 -27.43 -13.52 12.91
CA LEU A 101 -28.65 -13.70 12.13
C LEU A 101 -28.38 -14.21 10.69
N GLY A 102 -27.12 -14.30 10.29
CA GLY A 102 -26.73 -14.81 8.98
C GLY A 102 -27.05 -13.88 7.80
N HIS A 103 -27.27 -12.60 8.03
CA HIS A 103 -27.51 -11.61 6.97
C HIS A 103 -26.21 -11.22 6.26
N THR A 104 -25.69 -12.12 5.44
CA THR A 104 -24.39 -11.97 4.75
C THR A 104 -24.50 -11.37 3.34
N SER A 105 -25.69 -10.99 2.91
CA SER A 105 -25.88 -10.35 1.60
C SER A 105 -25.24 -8.96 1.59
N GLY A 106 -24.49 -8.64 0.53
CA GLY A 106 -23.91 -7.32 0.33
C GLY A 106 -22.69 -6.96 1.19
N ILE A 107 -22.12 -7.90 1.96
CA ILE A 107 -20.95 -7.63 2.83
C ILE A 107 -19.61 -7.75 2.12
N VAL A 108 -19.55 -8.43 0.97
CA VAL A 108 -18.35 -8.57 0.15
C VAL A 108 -18.57 -7.89 -1.19
N HIS A 109 -17.72 -6.95 -1.51
CA HIS A 109 -17.80 -6.15 -2.72
C HIS A 109 -16.63 -6.43 -3.64
N PHE A 110 -16.91 -6.56 -4.93
CA PHE A 110 -15.86 -6.51 -5.95
C PHE A 110 -15.35 -5.07 -6.09
N THR A 111 -14.03 -4.91 -6.04
CA THR A 111 -13.37 -3.61 -6.09
C THR A 111 -12.52 -3.47 -7.36
N GLN A 112 -12.57 -2.29 -7.94
CA GLN A 112 -11.84 -1.89 -9.14
C GLN A 112 -11.62 -0.37 -9.11
N PRO A 113 -10.80 0.22 -9.99
CA PRO A 113 -10.50 1.65 -9.96
C PRO A 113 -11.73 2.57 -10.04
N ALA A 114 -12.85 2.09 -10.60
CA ALA A 114 -14.08 2.89 -10.70
C ALA A 114 -14.83 3.07 -9.36
N ASN A 115 -14.78 2.07 -8.46
CA ASN A 115 -15.47 2.11 -7.16
C ASN A 115 -14.52 2.14 -5.97
N CYS A 116 -13.25 1.79 -6.18
CA CYS A 116 -12.22 1.73 -5.14
C CYS A 116 -10.85 2.17 -5.71
N PRO A 117 -10.70 3.44 -6.16
CA PRO A 117 -9.42 3.92 -6.64
C PRO A 117 -8.39 3.92 -5.52
N THR A 118 -7.43 3.02 -5.63
CA THR A 118 -6.36 2.81 -4.66
C THR A 118 -5.01 2.82 -5.37
N GLY A 119 -4.10 3.65 -4.88
CA GLY A 119 -2.76 3.74 -5.43
C GLY A 119 -1.75 4.18 -4.39
N ARG A 120 -0.53 3.71 -4.56
CA ARG A 120 0.60 4.02 -3.69
C ARG A 120 1.80 4.45 -4.53
N LEU A 121 2.45 5.51 -4.13
CA LEU A 121 3.70 6.01 -4.71
C LEU A 121 4.73 6.13 -3.59
N LEU A 122 5.83 5.43 -3.71
CA LEU A 122 7.00 5.57 -2.84
C LEU A 122 8.18 6.07 -3.66
N THR A 123 8.73 7.22 -3.30
CA THR A 123 9.98 7.72 -3.85
C THR A 123 11.06 7.71 -2.77
N THR A 124 12.25 7.23 -3.07
CA THR A 124 13.34 7.07 -2.10
C THR A 124 14.67 7.47 -2.71
N LEU A 125 15.39 8.31 -2.00
CA LEU A 125 16.78 8.66 -2.31
C LEU A 125 17.70 7.88 -1.37
N SER A 126 18.61 7.06 -1.92
CA SER A 126 19.57 6.25 -1.18
C SER A 126 20.95 6.86 -1.28
N LEU A 127 21.46 7.28 -0.15
CA LEU A 127 22.77 7.95 0.01
C LEU A 127 23.78 6.98 0.58
N PRO A 128 24.89 6.64 -0.14
CA PRO A 128 25.89 5.73 0.36
C PRO A 128 26.71 6.37 1.49
N LEU A 129 26.83 5.63 2.59
CA LEU A 129 27.77 5.86 3.67
C LEU A 129 28.87 4.79 3.58
N ARG A 130 29.90 4.86 4.45
CA ARG A 130 31.06 3.95 4.36
C ARG A 130 30.68 2.45 4.32
N ARG A 131 29.81 1.98 5.22
CA ARG A 131 29.34 0.58 5.32
C ARG A 131 27.84 0.45 5.37
N ALA A 132 27.13 1.52 5.03
CA ALA A 132 25.69 1.62 5.16
C ALA A 132 25.10 2.45 4.01
N GLU A 133 23.78 2.45 3.89
CA GLU A 133 23.03 3.38 3.04
C GLU A 133 21.95 4.05 3.90
N LEU A 134 21.84 5.37 3.77
CA LEU A 134 20.76 6.16 4.33
C LEU A 134 19.69 6.32 3.25
N HIS A 135 18.45 6.02 3.60
CA HIS A 135 17.31 6.13 2.72
C HIS A 135 16.38 7.21 3.22
N ILE A 136 16.14 8.22 2.39
CA ILE A 136 15.18 9.30 2.65
C ILE A 136 14.11 9.18 1.58
N GLY A 137 12.86 9.07 1.99
CA GLY A 137 11.77 8.88 1.04
C GLY A 137 10.50 9.62 1.40
N TYR A 138 9.59 9.60 0.46
CA TYR A 138 8.24 10.11 0.59
C TYR A 138 7.25 9.07 0.08
N LEU A 139 6.27 8.76 0.89
CA LEU A 139 5.18 7.85 0.59
C LEU A 139 3.88 8.64 0.46
N ALA A 140 3.23 8.53 -0.70
CA ALA A 140 1.84 8.90 -0.90
C ALA A 140 0.99 7.64 -1.07
N ASP A 141 -0.01 7.46 -0.22
CA ASP A 141 -0.96 6.33 -0.27
C ASP A 141 -2.37 6.90 -0.31
N VAL A 142 -3.08 6.62 -1.40
CA VAL A 142 -4.44 7.07 -1.65
C VAL A 142 -5.35 5.85 -1.68
N ARG A 143 -6.33 5.81 -0.77
CA ARG A 143 -7.32 4.75 -0.69
C ARG A 143 -8.72 5.36 -0.64
N GLN A 144 -9.46 5.17 -1.69
CA GLN A 144 -10.83 5.65 -1.78
C GLN A 144 -11.76 4.47 -2.06
N SER A 145 -12.95 4.50 -1.49
CA SER A 145 -13.96 3.49 -1.79
C SER A 145 -15.37 4.08 -1.72
N LYS A 146 -16.26 3.52 -2.55
CA LYS A 146 -17.69 3.75 -2.50
C LYS A 146 -18.37 2.38 -2.60
N LEU A 147 -18.62 1.77 -1.45
CA LEU A 147 -19.11 0.39 -1.30
C LEU A 147 -20.24 0.35 -0.28
N GLY A 148 -21.31 -0.42 -0.53
CA GLY A 148 -22.41 -0.62 0.41
C GLY A 148 -23.05 0.68 0.93
N GLY A 149 -23.14 1.72 0.11
CA GLY A 149 -23.63 3.05 0.54
C GLY A 149 -22.63 3.88 1.35
N LEU A 150 -21.47 3.31 1.71
CA LEU A 150 -20.41 4.00 2.45
C LEU A 150 -19.37 4.60 1.51
N LYS A 151 -18.94 5.82 1.82
CA LYS A 151 -17.83 6.51 1.12
C LYS A 151 -16.66 6.64 2.08
N ARG A 152 -15.47 6.27 1.61
CA ARG A 152 -14.22 6.46 2.34
C ARG A 152 -13.21 7.19 1.48
N HIS A 153 -12.52 8.14 2.06
CA HIS A 153 -11.40 8.85 1.46
C HIS A 153 -10.25 8.88 2.47
N ALA A 154 -9.19 8.14 2.19
CA ALA A 154 -7.99 8.16 3.01
C ALA A 154 -6.79 8.56 2.14
N TRP A 155 -6.13 9.64 2.52
CA TRP A 155 -4.91 10.13 1.89
C TRP A 155 -3.83 10.19 2.98
N ARG A 156 -2.79 9.42 2.79
CA ARG A 156 -1.64 9.37 3.71
C ARG A 156 -0.41 9.88 2.99
N ASN A 157 0.26 10.82 3.63
CA ASN A 157 1.51 11.38 3.17
C ASN A 157 2.53 11.23 4.28
N CYS A 158 3.61 10.49 4.03
CA CYS A 158 4.61 10.18 5.05
C CYS A 158 6.02 10.45 4.52
N LEU A 159 6.84 11.09 5.33
CA LEU A 159 8.28 11.07 5.16
C LEU A 159 8.82 9.77 5.73
N THR A 160 9.67 9.08 4.97
CA THR A 160 10.29 7.82 5.39
C THR A 160 11.78 8.03 5.58
N LEU A 161 12.31 7.48 6.67
CA LEU A 161 13.74 7.44 6.95
C LEU A 161 14.14 5.99 7.17
N GLY A 162 15.11 5.51 6.42
CA GLY A 162 15.59 4.16 6.48
C GLY A 162 17.12 4.11 6.58
N TYR A 163 17.60 3.03 7.16
CA TYR A 163 19.03 2.75 7.28
C TYR A 163 19.28 1.29 6.93
N SER A 164 20.19 1.02 6.01
CA SER A 164 20.64 -0.33 5.70
C SER A 164 22.14 -0.48 5.93
N TYR A 165 22.52 -1.62 6.50
CA TYR A 165 23.92 -1.94 6.81
C TYR A 165 24.33 -3.19 6.02
N ARG A 166 25.46 -3.11 5.31
CA ARG A 166 26.01 -4.25 4.57
C ARG A 166 26.81 -5.17 5.50
N LEU A 167 26.24 -6.29 5.87
CA LEU A 167 26.95 -7.35 6.57
C LEU A 167 27.90 -8.04 5.59
N GLN A 168 29.22 -7.90 5.79
CA GLN A 168 30.20 -8.74 5.11
C GLN A 168 30.30 -10.07 5.86
N ARG A 169 29.92 -11.16 5.18
CA ARG A 169 30.23 -12.50 5.68
C ARG A 169 31.75 -12.68 5.57
N VAL A 170 32.43 -12.65 6.70
CA VAL A 170 33.84 -13.08 6.76
C VAL A 170 33.83 -14.58 6.51
N GLY A 171 34.12 -14.98 5.26
CA GLY A 171 34.38 -16.39 4.93
C GLY A 171 35.63 -16.85 5.69
N ARG A 172 35.49 -17.93 6.46
CA ARG A 172 36.58 -18.74 6.89
C ARG A 172 37.09 -19.58 5.75
#